data_965c94c54b02a8c725d813605a70ff67
#
_entry.id   965c94c54b02a8c725d813605a70ff67
#
_cell.length_a   1.000
_cell.length_b   1.000
_cell.length_c   1.000
_cell.angle_alpha   90.00
_cell.angle_beta   90.00
_cell.angle_gamma   90.00
#
_symmetry.space_group_name_H-M   'P 1'
#
loop_
_entity.id
_entity.type
_entity.pdbx_description
1 polymer ?
#
loop_
_entity_poly.entity_id
_entity_poly.type
_entity_poly.pdbx_seq_one_letter_code
_entity_poly.pdbx_strand_id
1 'polypeptide(L)'
;KEIRETLNRRYKFAIRRLAQTNSEDVFSLAMTAFAHEIDPHTNYLSPRNTEQFNTEMSLSLEGIGAVLQMDDDYTMINSMVAGGPAAKSKAISVGDRIVGVGQTGQKMVDVIGWRLDDVVALIKGPKGSKVRLEILPAGKGTKTRIVTLTRERIRLEDRAVKMSVKTVGKEKVGVLDIPGFYVGLTDDVKVQLQKLEKQNVSSVIIDLRSNGGGALTEAVSLSGLFIPSGPVVQVRDNNGKVREDADTDGVVYYKGPLVVLVDRFSASASEIFAAAMQDYGRALIVGEPTFGKGTVQQYRSLNRIYDQMLRPEWPALGSVQYTIQKFYRVNGGSTQRKGVTP
;
A
#
# COMPACT_ATOMS: atom_id res chain seq x y z
N LYS A 1 -39.45 8.41 9.78
CA LYS A 1 -38.78 9.69 9.51
C LYS A 1 -37.29 9.45 9.30
N GLU A 2 -36.62 8.81 10.20
CA GLU A 2 -35.16 8.50 10.18
C GLU A 2 -34.71 7.71 8.94
N ILE A 3 -35.45 6.66 8.55
CA ILE A 3 -35.17 5.88 7.32
C ILE A 3 -35.21 6.77 6.09
N ARG A 4 -36.21 7.64 5.97
CA ARG A 4 -36.35 8.56 4.83
C ARG A 4 -35.18 9.56 4.77
N GLU A 5 -34.78 10.10 5.90
CA GLU A 5 -33.62 11.01 6.01
C GLU A 5 -32.31 10.31 5.62
N THR A 6 -32.15 9.07 6.08
CA THR A 6 -30.97 8.25 5.72
C THR A 6 -30.95 7.93 4.24
N LEU A 7 -32.07 7.52 3.63
CA LEU A 7 -32.15 7.26 2.20
C LEU A 7 -31.90 8.54 1.39
N ASN A 8 -32.52 9.65 1.74
CA ASN A 8 -32.28 10.92 1.06
C ASN A 8 -30.82 11.32 1.09
N ARG A 9 -30.14 11.17 2.21
CA ARG A 9 -28.70 11.44 2.34
C ARG A 9 -27.87 10.52 1.43
N ARG A 10 -28.19 9.21 1.38
CA ARG A 10 -27.50 8.25 0.51
C ARG A 10 -27.69 8.58 -0.97
N TYR A 11 -28.92 8.89 -1.38
CA TYR A 11 -29.21 9.27 -2.78
C TYR A 11 -28.54 10.59 -3.17
N LYS A 12 -28.57 11.60 -2.32
CA LYS A 12 -27.86 12.86 -2.56
C LYS A 12 -26.35 12.62 -2.73
N PHE A 13 -25.77 11.78 -1.88
CA PHE A 13 -24.36 11.41 -2.00
C PHE A 13 -24.06 10.68 -3.32
N ALA A 14 -24.90 9.70 -3.71
CA ALA A 14 -24.73 8.98 -4.96
C ALA A 14 -24.84 9.90 -6.20
N ILE A 15 -25.83 10.81 -6.21
CA ILE A 15 -25.99 11.80 -7.29
C ILE A 15 -24.76 12.72 -7.36
N ARG A 16 -24.30 13.23 -6.22
CA ARG A 16 -23.09 14.07 -6.16
C ARG A 16 -21.87 13.35 -6.71
N ARG A 17 -21.65 12.10 -6.29
CA ARG A 17 -20.56 11.27 -6.78
C ARG A 17 -20.61 11.04 -8.29
N LEU A 18 -21.80 10.78 -8.81
CA LEU A 18 -21.99 10.63 -10.25
C LEU A 18 -21.71 11.92 -11.02
N ALA A 19 -22.19 13.06 -10.50
CA ALA A 19 -21.95 14.38 -11.10
C ALA A 19 -20.47 14.80 -11.07
N GLN A 20 -19.66 14.23 -10.18
CA GLN A 20 -18.22 14.47 -10.09
C GLN A 20 -17.38 13.55 -10.98
N THR A 21 -18.02 12.59 -11.70
CA THR A 21 -17.32 11.74 -12.67
C THR A 21 -16.80 12.58 -13.82
N ASN A 22 -15.52 12.46 -14.14
CA ASN A 22 -14.87 13.19 -15.20
C ASN A 22 -14.42 12.27 -16.35
N SER A 23 -13.90 12.85 -17.43
CA SER A 23 -13.45 12.10 -18.62
C SER A 23 -12.32 11.10 -18.30
N GLU A 24 -11.45 11.41 -17.36
CA GLU A 24 -10.37 10.51 -16.94
C GLU A 24 -10.91 9.27 -16.21
N ASP A 25 -11.94 9.43 -15.37
CA ASP A 25 -12.60 8.31 -14.70
C ASP A 25 -13.23 7.36 -15.74
N VAL A 26 -13.89 7.90 -16.78
CA VAL A 26 -14.49 7.13 -17.88
C VAL A 26 -13.41 6.44 -18.70
N PHE A 27 -12.35 7.15 -19.05
CA PHE A 27 -11.22 6.59 -19.80
C PHE A 27 -10.56 5.46 -19.00
N SER A 28 -10.31 5.67 -17.72
CA SER A 28 -9.72 4.64 -16.83
C SER A 28 -10.58 3.39 -16.75
N LEU A 29 -11.90 3.55 -16.66
CA LEU A 29 -12.86 2.43 -16.66
C LEU A 29 -12.81 1.66 -17.97
N ALA A 30 -12.84 2.35 -19.12
CA ALA A 30 -12.79 1.74 -20.44
C ALA A 30 -11.47 0.97 -20.67
N MET A 31 -10.33 1.57 -20.31
CA MET A 31 -9.02 0.93 -20.44
C MET A 31 -8.85 -0.28 -19.51
N THR A 32 -9.40 -0.21 -18.31
CA THR A 32 -9.40 -1.34 -17.37
C THR A 32 -10.27 -2.48 -17.91
N ALA A 33 -11.46 -2.18 -18.44
CA ALA A 33 -12.31 -3.20 -19.08
C ALA A 33 -11.61 -3.87 -20.25
N PHE A 34 -10.98 -3.08 -21.14
CA PHE A 34 -10.19 -3.61 -22.25
C PHE A 34 -9.03 -4.50 -21.78
N ALA A 35 -8.30 -4.07 -20.73
CA ALA A 35 -7.18 -4.83 -20.19
C ALA A 35 -7.63 -6.18 -19.61
N HIS A 36 -8.78 -6.22 -18.95
CA HIS A 36 -9.33 -7.45 -18.35
C HIS A 36 -9.80 -8.47 -19.39
N GLU A 37 -10.14 -8.05 -20.62
CA GLU A 37 -10.42 -9.00 -21.72
C GLU A 37 -9.17 -9.78 -22.13
N ILE A 38 -7.97 -9.23 -21.91
CA ILE A 38 -6.70 -9.87 -22.24
C ILE A 38 -6.24 -10.80 -21.12
N ASP A 39 -6.27 -10.32 -19.88
CA ASP A 39 -5.84 -11.05 -18.69
C ASP A 39 -6.48 -10.43 -17.43
N PRO A 40 -7.05 -11.23 -16.51
CA PRO A 40 -7.76 -10.73 -15.32
C PRO A 40 -6.86 -9.98 -14.33
N HIS A 41 -5.54 -10.05 -14.46
CA HIS A 41 -4.57 -9.35 -13.64
C HIS A 41 -3.92 -8.15 -14.34
N THR A 42 -4.25 -7.92 -15.61
CA THR A 42 -3.77 -6.76 -16.38
C THR A 42 -4.68 -5.57 -16.12
N ASN A 43 -4.09 -4.44 -15.76
CA ASN A 43 -4.82 -3.22 -15.42
C ASN A 43 -4.16 -1.98 -16.04
N TYR A 44 -4.99 -1.03 -16.46
CA TYR A 44 -4.55 0.35 -16.63
C TYR A 44 -4.66 1.08 -15.29
N LEU A 45 -3.61 1.75 -14.91
CA LEU A 45 -3.56 2.62 -13.74
C LEU A 45 -3.44 4.07 -14.20
N SER A 46 -4.46 4.88 -13.90
CA SER A 46 -4.38 6.32 -14.14
C SER A 46 -3.18 6.93 -13.42
N PRO A 47 -2.74 8.15 -13.74
CA PRO A 47 -1.63 8.81 -13.04
C PRO A 47 -1.81 8.80 -11.52
N ARG A 48 -3.03 9.06 -11.06
CA ARG A 48 -3.38 9.02 -9.65
C ARG A 48 -3.26 7.62 -9.03
N ASN A 49 -3.80 6.61 -9.70
CA ASN A 49 -3.71 5.22 -9.22
C ASN A 49 -2.27 4.70 -9.27
N THR A 50 -1.47 5.17 -10.24
CA THR A 50 -0.03 4.95 -10.31
C THR A 50 0.70 5.50 -9.06
N GLU A 51 0.40 6.74 -8.69
CA GLU A 51 0.99 7.36 -7.50
C GLU A 51 0.56 6.63 -6.21
N GLN A 52 -0.71 6.25 -6.12
CA GLN A 52 -1.21 5.48 -4.98
C GLN A 52 -0.49 4.12 -4.87
N PHE A 53 -0.36 3.38 -5.97
CA PHE A 53 0.37 2.11 -6.02
C PHE A 53 1.83 2.29 -5.57
N ASN A 54 2.52 3.31 -6.07
CA ASN A 54 3.89 3.61 -5.67
C ASN A 54 3.99 3.94 -4.17
N THR A 55 3.01 4.66 -3.64
CA THR A 55 2.93 4.99 -2.20
C THR A 55 2.75 3.72 -1.36
N GLU A 56 1.89 2.80 -1.79
CA GLU A 56 1.67 1.53 -1.10
C GLU A 56 2.89 0.63 -1.15
N MET A 57 3.56 0.55 -2.30
CA MET A 57 4.78 -0.25 -2.46
C MET A 57 5.99 0.29 -1.72
N SER A 58 6.11 1.61 -1.59
CA SER A 58 7.24 2.25 -0.90
C SER A 58 6.95 2.64 0.55
N LEU A 59 5.72 2.45 1.04
CA LEU A 59 5.21 2.97 2.31
C LEU A 59 5.59 4.43 2.58
N SER A 60 5.65 5.23 1.54
CA SER A 60 6.01 6.63 1.67
C SER A 60 5.23 7.51 0.71
N LEU A 61 4.93 8.71 1.15
CA LEU A 61 4.33 9.76 0.33
C LEU A 61 5.09 11.06 0.49
N GLU A 62 5.01 11.94 -0.50
CA GLU A 62 5.53 13.30 -0.41
C GLU A 62 4.38 14.28 -0.24
N GLY A 63 4.37 14.98 0.90
CA GLY A 63 3.26 15.85 1.26
C GLY A 63 3.38 16.44 2.65
N ILE A 64 2.24 16.73 3.27
CA ILE A 64 2.16 17.39 4.57
C ILE A 64 1.93 16.43 5.76
N GLY A 65 1.61 15.15 5.51
CA GLY A 65 1.33 14.18 6.58
C GLY A 65 0.01 14.41 7.29
N ALA A 66 -1.05 14.67 6.54
CA ALA A 66 -2.41 14.74 7.05
C ALA A 66 -3.28 13.71 6.34
N VAL A 67 -4.14 13.03 7.09
CA VAL A 67 -5.24 12.21 6.57
C VAL A 67 -6.44 13.10 6.44
N LEU A 68 -7.01 13.16 5.24
CA LEU A 68 -8.11 14.04 4.92
C LEU A 68 -9.37 13.24 4.65
N GLN A 69 -10.53 13.82 4.97
CA GLN A 69 -11.83 13.26 4.65
C GLN A 69 -12.81 14.37 4.24
N MET A 70 -13.87 14.00 3.54
CA MET A 70 -14.97 14.93 3.26
C MET A 70 -15.86 15.09 4.49
N ASP A 71 -16.18 16.35 4.80
CA ASP A 71 -17.20 16.77 5.76
C ASP A 71 -18.15 17.73 5.04
N ASP A 72 -19.27 17.20 4.53
CA ASP A 72 -20.16 17.84 3.56
C ASP A 72 -19.40 18.34 2.31
N ASP A 73 -19.27 19.65 2.12
CA ASP A 73 -18.57 20.28 1.01
C ASP A 73 -17.12 20.66 1.35
N TYR A 74 -16.64 20.31 2.53
CA TYR A 74 -15.33 20.67 2.99
C TYR A 74 -14.38 19.48 3.03
N THR A 75 -13.12 19.71 2.69
CA THR A 75 -12.03 18.80 3.01
C THR A 75 -11.57 19.05 4.43
N MET A 76 -11.75 18.10 5.32
CA MET A 76 -11.43 18.20 6.75
C MET A 76 -10.19 17.35 7.08
N ILE A 77 -9.38 17.83 8.02
CA ILE A 77 -8.25 17.10 8.59
C ILE A 77 -8.79 16.09 9.60
N ASN A 78 -8.73 14.81 9.24
CA ASN A 78 -9.21 13.70 10.09
C ASN A 78 -8.16 13.26 11.11
N SER A 79 -6.89 13.16 10.68
CA SER A 79 -5.77 12.85 11.57
C SER A 79 -4.46 13.37 10.95
N MET A 80 -3.39 13.36 11.75
CA MET A 80 -2.06 13.77 11.31
C MET A 80 -1.05 12.68 11.59
N VAL A 81 -0.15 12.45 10.64
CA VAL A 81 0.97 11.52 10.81
C VAL A 81 1.96 12.12 11.80
N ALA A 82 2.28 11.39 12.87
CA ALA A 82 3.25 11.82 13.85
C ALA A 82 4.60 12.13 13.19
N GLY A 83 5.19 13.26 13.55
CA GLY A 83 6.45 13.73 12.95
C GLY A 83 6.34 14.27 11.52
N GLY A 84 5.17 14.28 10.91
CA GLY A 84 4.95 14.94 9.62
C GLY A 84 4.88 16.46 9.71
N PRO A 85 5.02 17.19 8.57
CA PRO A 85 4.98 18.66 8.54
C PRO A 85 3.74 19.28 9.19
N ALA A 86 2.58 18.70 8.95
CA ALA A 86 1.31 19.14 9.54
C ALA A 86 1.37 19.09 11.07
N ALA A 87 1.78 17.96 11.64
CA ALA A 87 1.90 17.78 13.08
C ALA A 87 2.99 18.66 13.70
N LYS A 88 4.16 18.76 13.06
CA LYS A 88 5.29 19.60 13.50
C LYS A 88 4.94 21.07 13.52
N SER A 89 4.11 21.54 12.60
CA SER A 89 3.79 22.95 12.45
C SER A 89 3.03 23.52 13.65
N LYS A 90 2.23 22.68 14.33
CA LYS A 90 1.27 23.09 15.38
C LYS A 90 0.30 24.19 14.92
N ALA A 91 0.29 24.50 13.63
CA ALA A 91 -0.51 25.57 13.04
C ALA A 91 -1.84 25.07 12.46
N ILE A 92 -2.05 23.76 12.45
CA ILE A 92 -3.31 23.11 12.01
C ILE A 92 -3.68 22.04 13.03
N SER A 93 -4.96 21.74 13.12
CA SER A 93 -5.53 20.81 14.10
C SER A 93 -6.47 19.81 13.43
N VAL A 94 -6.70 18.68 14.08
CA VAL A 94 -7.75 17.73 13.69
C VAL A 94 -9.11 18.43 13.78
N GLY A 95 -9.95 18.25 12.76
CA GLY A 95 -11.24 18.93 12.61
C GLY A 95 -11.18 20.26 11.84
N ASP A 96 -9.98 20.83 11.61
CA ASP A 96 -9.84 22.00 10.74
C ASP A 96 -10.24 21.64 9.31
N ARG A 97 -10.86 22.60 8.60
CA ARG A 97 -11.33 22.48 7.22
C ARG A 97 -10.41 23.25 6.28
N ILE A 98 -10.03 22.64 5.18
CA ILE A 98 -9.22 23.27 4.13
C ILE A 98 -10.20 23.88 3.12
N VAL A 99 -10.19 25.19 3.00
CA VAL A 99 -11.06 25.95 2.09
C VAL A 99 -10.30 26.49 0.88
N GLY A 100 -8.98 26.57 0.95
CA GLY A 100 -8.14 27.01 -0.16
C GLY A 100 -6.77 26.35 -0.16
N VAL A 101 -6.23 26.12 -1.35
CA VAL A 101 -4.87 25.56 -1.58
C VAL A 101 -4.13 26.44 -2.58
N GLY A 102 -2.89 26.79 -2.28
CA GLY A 102 -2.05 27.59 -3.18
C GLY A 102 -0.61 27.10 -3.22
N GLN A 103 -0.02 27.10 -4.41
CA GLN A 103 1.41 26.84 -4.58
C GLN A 103 2.20 28.14 -4.34
N THR A 104 3.53 28.01 -4.12
CA THR A 104 4.40 29.18 -3.97
C THR A 104 4.33 30.06 -5.21
N GLY A 105 4.07 31.35 -5.02
CA GLY A 105 3.98 32.33 -6.12
C GLY A 105 2.69 32.27 -6.94
N GLN A 106 1.76 31.36 -6.66
CA GLN A 106 0.49 31.27 -7.37
C GLN A 106 -0.66 31.80 -6.52
N LYS A 107 -1.80 32.09 -7.16
CA LYS A 107 -3.04 32.46 -6.46
C LYS A 107 -3.56 31.27 -5.63
N MET A 108 -4.27 31.60 -4.56
CA MET A 108 -5.03 30.61 -3.79
C MET A 108 -6.20 30.12 -4.64
N VAL A 109 -6.40 28.82 -4.67
CA VAL A 109 -7.51 28.14 -5.35
C VAL A 109 -8.53 27.77 -4.27
N ASP A 110 -9.77 28.20 -4.43
CA ASP A 110 -10.90 27.78 -3.59
C ASP A 110 -11.20 26.31 -3.91
N VAL A 111 -11.24 25.48 -2.88
CA VAL A 111 -11.44 24.02 -3.01
C VAL A 111 -12.73 23.52 -2.34
N ILE A 112 -13.62 24.44 -1.94
CA ILE A 112 -14.93 24.08 -1.35
C ILE A 112 -15.74 23.33 -2.41
N GLY A 113 -16.31 22.19 -2.03
CA GLY A 113 -17.11 21.35 -2.94
C GLY A 113 -16.30 20.51 -3.93
N TRP A 114 -14.98 20.60 -3.93
CA TRP A 114 -14.13 19.78 -4.78
C TRP A 114 -14.12 18.31 -4.33
N ARG A 115 -13.77 17.42 -5.24
CA ARG A 115 -13.47 16.02 -4.89
C ARG A 115 -12.25 15.98 -3.96
N LEU A 116 -12.32 15.13 -2.95
CA LEU A 116 -11.20 14.96 -2.02
C LEU A 116 -9.87 14.67 -2.73
N ASP A 117 -9.93 13.82 -3.75
CA ASP A 117 -8.75 13.41 -4.50
C ASP A 117 -8.08 14.58 -5.23
N ASP A 118 -8.87 15.51 -5.78
CA ASP A 118 -8.36 16.68 -6.49
C ASP A 118 -7.73 17.68 -5.50
N VAL A 119 -8.32 17.82 -4.31
CA VAL A 119 -7.73 18.62 -3.23
C VAL A 119 -6.42 18.00 -2.74
N VAL A 120 -6.41 16.67 -2.54
CA VAL A 120 -5.19 15.93 -2.15
C VAL A 120 -4.09 16.09 -3.19
N ALA A 121 -4.42 16.04 -4.50
CA ALA A 121 -3.44 16.25 -5.57
C ALA A 121 -2.79 17.65 -5.51
N LEU A 122 -3.54 18.69 -5.17
CA LEU A 122 -2.99 20.04 -4.97
C LEU A 122 -2.10 20.15 -3.72
N ILE A 123 -2.43 19.39 -2.66
CA ILE A 123 -1.70 19.43 -1.39
C ILE A 123 -0.40 18.64 -1.47
N LYS A 124 -0.38 17.48 -2.15
CA LYS A 124 0.82 16.70 -2.43
C LYS A 124 1.78 17.45 -3.34
N GLY A 125 3.01 17.00 -3.41
CA GLY A 125 4.03 17.53 -4.33
C GLY A 125 5.44 17.25 -3.83
N PRO A 126 6.48 17.61 -4.61
CA PRO A 126 7.86 17.23 -4.36
C PRO A 126 8.35 17.66 -2.99
N LYS A 127 9.14 16.78 -2.35
CA LYS A 127 9.83 17.07 -1.09
C LYS A 127 10.58 18.43 -1.18
N GLY A 128 10.45 19.26 -0.15
CA GLY A 128 11.07 20.57 -0.05
C GLY A 128 10.25 21.70 -0.67
N SER A 129 9.26 21.41 -1.51
CA SER A 129 8.34 22.43 -2.03
C SER A 129 7.36 22.89 -0.94
N LYS A 130 6.80 24.10 -1.10
CA LYS A 130 5.87 24.69 -0.14
C LYS A 130 4.46 24.68 -0.68
N VAL A 131 3.50 24.42 0.19
CA VAL A 131 2.05 24.57 -0.05
C VAL A 131 1.48 25.54 0.96
N ARG A 132 0.56 26.41 0.52
CA ARG A 132 -0.21 27.30 1.35
C ARG A 132 -1.63 26.76 1.47
N LEU A 133 -2.10 26.61 2.68
CA LEU A 133 -3.45 26.13 2.99
C LEU A 133 -4.22 27.26 3.64
N GLU A 134 -5.37 27.59 3.10
CA GLU A 134 -6.35 28.41 3.79
C GLU A 134 -7.22 27.53 4.65
N ILE A 135 -7.14 27.73 5.95
CA ILE A 135 -7.73 26.88 6.97
C ILE A 135 -8.89 27.61 7.63
N LEU A 136 -10.04 26.99 7.64
CA LEU A 136 -11.15 27.35 8.51
C LEU A 136 -11.06 26.49 9.77
N PRO A 137 -10.78 27.07 10.95
CA PRO A 137 -10.61 26.32 12.19
C PRO A 137 -11.88 25.54 12.59
N ALA A 138 -11.69 24.42 13.28
CA ALA A 138 -12.79 23.66 13.87
C ALA A 138 -13.60 24.55 14.84
N GLY A 139 -14.95 24.39 14.83
CA GLY A 139 -15.85 25.13 15.68
C GLY A 139 -16.72 26.14 14.91
N LYS A 140 -17.26 27.15 15.63
CA LYS A 140 -18.21 28.12 15.07
C LYS A 140 -17.56 29.38 14.47
N GLY A 141 -16.23 29.43 14.35
CA GLY A 141 -15.53 30.58 13.79
C GLY A 141 -15.68 30.67 12.27
N THR A 142 -15.71 31.90 11.73
CA THR A 142 -15.80 32.16 10.29
C THR A 142 -14.51 32.75 9.70
N LYS A 143 -13.52 33.03 10.54
CA LYS A 143 -12.24 33.61 10.09
C LYS A 143 -11.29 32.53 9.65
N THR A 144 -10.86 32.59 8.40
CA THR A 144 -9.81 31.73 7.86
C THR A 144 -8.42 32.25 8.22
N ARG A 145 -7.43 31.37 8.14
CA ARG A 145 -6.01 31.70 8.25
C ARG A 145 -5.20 30.97 7.20
N ILE A 146 -4.12 31.56 6.73
CA ILE A 146 -3.23 30.91 5.78
C ILE A 146 -2.05 30.28 6.55
N VAL A 147 -1.84 29.01 6.31
CA VAL A 147 -0.73 28.22 6.86
C VAL A 147 0.15 27.76 5.71
N THR A 148 1.44 28.02 5.79
CA THR A 148 2.42 27.54 4.81
C THR A 148 3.17 26.34 5.39
N LEU A 149 3.16 25.22 4.67
CA LEU A 149 3.85 24.00 5.04
C LEU A 149 4.88 23.62 3.98
N THR A 150 6.02 23.11 4.41
CA THR A 150 7.02 22.50 3.52
C THR A 150 6.72 21.02 3.42
N ARG A 151 6.61 20.50 2.19
CA ARG A 151 6.37 19.07 1.96
C ARG A 151 7.61 18.25 2.33
N GLU A 152 7.40 17.14 2.98
CA GLU A 152 8.43 16.17 3.33
C GLU A 152 8.07 14.79 2.76
N ARG A 153 9.07 13.93 2.65
CA ARG A 153 8.82 12.50 2.46
C ARG A 153 8.42 11.89 3.80
N ILE A 154 7.24 11.31 3.85
CA ILE A 154 6.61 10.81 5.06
C ILE A 154 6.46 9.31 4.93
N ARG A 155 7.01 8.57 5.89
CA ARG A 155 6.82 7.13 5.97
C ARG A 155 5.50 6.82 6.65
N LEU A 156 4.76 5.85 6.10
CA LEU A 156 3.46 5.42 6.60
C LEU A 156 3.64 4.30 7.63
N GLU A 157 4.14 4.65 8.82
CA GLU A 157 4.43 3.69 9.89
C GLU A 157 3.21 2.85 10.32
N ASP A 158 2.01 3.39 10.19
CA ASP A 158 0.77 2.68 10.49
C ASP A 158 0.51 1.47 9.57
N ARG A 159 1.14 1.47 8.40
CA ARG A 159 1.05 0.40 7.39
C ARG A 159 2.29 -0.49 7.34
N ALA A 160 3.29 -0.22 8.17
CA ALA A 160 4.46 -1.07 8.32
C ALA A 160 4.17 -2.29 9.18
N VAL A 161 5.09 -3.27 9.18
CA VAL A 161 5.01 -4.44 10.05
C VAL A 161 4.87 -4.03 11.51
N LYS A 162 3.93 -4.63 12.21
CA LYS A 162 3.68 -4.39 13.64
C LYS A 162 4.11 -5.59 14.46
N MET A 163 4.74 -5.32 15.60
CA MET A 163 5.16 -6.34 16.54
C MET A 163 4.36 -6.24 17.82
N SER A 164 3.92 -7.37 18.34
CA SER A 164 3.36 -7.50 19.68
C SER A 164 3.87 -8.77 20.35
N VAL A 165 3.82 -8.78 21.69
CA VAL A 165 4.13 -9.99 22.48
C VAL A 165 2.88 -10.41 23.22
N LYS A 166 2.52 -11.67 23.11
CA LYS A 166 1.41 -12.31 23.79
C LYS A 166 1.95 -13.31 24.82
N THR A 167 1.35 -13.36 25.98
CA THR A 167 1.67 -14.38 27.01
C THR A 167 0.63 -15.48 26.95
N VAL A 168 1.07 -16.71 26.71
CA VAL A 168 0.23 -17.91 26.69
C VAL A 168 0.74 -18.87 27.75
N GLY A 169 0.03 -18.97 28.85
CA GLY A 169 0.51 -19.70 30.01
C GLY A 169 1.77 -19.04 30.61
N LYS A 170 2.90 -19.74 30.57
CA LYS A 170 4.22 -19.22 31.01
C LYS A 170 5.08 -18.75 29.84
N GLU A 171 4.65 -18.95 28.60
CA GLU A 171 5.41 -18.70 27.40
C GLU A 171 5.09 -17.31 26.81
N LYS A 172 6.12 -16.66 26.32
CA LYS A 172 5.98 -15.42 25.54
C LYS A 172 6.05 -15.73 24.04
N VAL A 173 5.05 -15.32 23.31
CA VAL A 173 4.93 -15.52 21.86
C VAL A 173 5.02 -14.16 21.17
N GLY A 174 6.00 -13.99 20.29
CA GLY A 174 6.11 -12.82 19.43
C GLY A 174 5.14 -12.92 18.26
N VAL A 175 4.43 -11.85 17.93
CA VAL A 175 3.56 -11.77 16.76
C VAL A 175 4.02 -10.64 15.87
N LEU A 176 4.28 -10.93 14.60
CA LEU A 176 4.58 -9.98 13.54
C LEU A 176 3.39 -9.93 12.59
N ASP A 177 2.65 -8.84 12.63
CA ASP A 177 1.54 -8.57 11.71
C ASP A 177 2.12 -7.85 10.47
N ILE A 178 2.06 -8.52 9.32
CA ILE A 178 2.63 -8.05 8.05
C ILE A 178 1.47 -7.72 7.10
N PRO A 179 1.12 -6.45 6.92
CA PRO A 179 -0.04 -6.05 6.12
C PRO A 179 0.20 -6.13 4.60
N GLY A 180 1.46 -6.19 4.15
CA GLY A 180 1.83 -6.29 2.73
C GLY A 180 3.33 -6.45 2.54
N PHE A 181 3.74 -6.92 1.36
CA PHE A 181 5.15 -7.07 0.97
C PHE A 181 5.65 -5.78 0.29
N TYR A 182 5.85 -4.74 1.08
CA TYR A 182 6.38 -3.44 0.63
C TYR A 182 7.90 -3.44 0.58
N VAL A 183 8.49 -2.54 -0.19
CA VAL A 183 9.96 -2.40 -0.31
C VAL A 183 10.57 -1.98 1.02
N GLY A 184 11.49 -2.78 1.54
CA GLY A 184 12.12 -2.63 2.85
C GLY A 184 11.45 -3.41 3.99
N LEU A 185 10.44 -4.25 3.69
CA LEU A 185 9.80 -5.12 4.67
C LEU A 185 10.79 -6.01 5.39
N THR A 186 11.71 -6.61 4.65
CA THR A 186 12.70 -7.55 5.21
C THR A 186 13.55 -6.89 6.29
N ASP A 187 14.00 -5.66 6.06
CA ASP A 187 14.81 -4.91 7.05
C ASP A 187 13.97 -4.52 8.27
N ASP A 188 12.71 -4.14 8.06
CA ASP A 188 11.80 -3.88 9.17
C ASP A 188 11.58 -5.14 10.03
N VAL A 189 11.36 -6.30 9.39
CA VAL A 189 11.19 -7.58 10.12
C VAL A 189 12.46 -7.95 10.88
N LYS A 190 13.66 -7.76 10.31
CA LYS A 190 14.93 -7.94 11.04
C LYS A 190 14.96 -7.14 12.34
N VAL A 191 14.59 -5.87 12.27
CA VAL A 191 14.55 -4.99 13.44
C VAL A 191 13.53 -5.50 14.49
N GLN A 192 12.35 -5.97 14.03
CA GLN A 192 11.36 -6.50 14.97
C GLN A 192 11.80 -7.84 15.59
N LEU A 193 12.42 -8.74 14.82
CA LEU A 193 12.99 -10.00 15.34
C LEU A 193 14.04 -9.74 16.42
N GLN A 194 14.94 -8.78 16.24
CA GLN A 194 15.91 -8.37 17.26
C GLN A 194 15.25 -7.85 18.55
N LYS A 195 14.11 -7.14 18.43
CA LYS A 195 13.34 -6.69 19.59
C LYS A 195 12.65 -7.83 20.32
N LEU A 196 12.14 -8.83 19.57
CA LEU A 196 11.53 -10.04 20.14
C LEU A 196 12.56 -10.89 20.86
N GLU A 197 13.77 -11.05 20.30
CA GLU A 197 14.87 -11.76 20.94
C GLU A 197 15.22 -11.16 22.30
N LYS A 198 15.35 -9.83 22.39
CA LYS A 198 15.57 -9.11 23.66
C LYS A 198 14.46 -9.30 24.69
N GLN A 199 13.27 -9.68 24.26
CA GLN A 199 12.13 -9.97 25.15
C GLN A 199 12.05 -11.45 25.54
N ASN A 200 13.00 -12.28 25.07
CA ASN A 200 13.08 -13.73 25.32
C ASN A 200 11.78 -14.44 24.95
N VAL A 201 11.27 -14.20 23.72
CA VAL A 201 10.11 -14.95 23.21
C VAL A 201 10.51 -16.37 22.89
N SER A 202 9.63 -17.33 23.20
CA SER A 202 9.85 -18.76 22.94
C SER A 202 9.50 -19.18 21.52
N SER A 203 8.63 -18.40 20.85
CA SER A 203 8.17 -18.66 19.48
C SER A 203 7.73 -17.39 18.77
N VAL A 204 7.65 -17.44 17.43
CA VAL A 204 7.20 -16.31 16.60
C VAL A 204 6.04 -16.76 15.72
N ILE A 205 5.03 -15.90 15.63
CA ILE A 205 3.92 -16.00 14.69
C ILE A 205 4.08 -14.87 13.66
N ILE A 206 4.05 -15.22 12.38
CA ILE A 206 3.92 -14.28 11.27
C ILE A 206 2.47 -14.30 10.82
N ASP A 207 1.79 -13.16 10.93
CA ASP A 207 0.41 -13.01 10.53
C ASP A 207 0.34 -12.39 9.12
N LEU A 208 -0.08 -13.20 8.14
CA LEU A 208 -0.29 -12.82 6.74
C LEU A 208 -1.78 -12.78 6.37
N ARG A 209 -2.67 -12.88 7.34
CA ARG A 209 -4.11 -12.80 7.06
C ARG A 209 -4.44 -11.44 6.45
N SER A 210 -5.28 -11.43 5.43
CA SER A 210 -5.65 -10.24 4.65
C SER A 210 -4.49 -9.57 3.90
N ASN A 211 -3.34 -10.23 3.76
CA ASN A 211 -2.18 -9.73 3.03
C ASN A 211 -2.21 -10.17 1.57
N GLY A 212 -2.57 -9.26 0.66
CA GLY A 212 -2.68 -9.51 -0.78
C GLY A 212 -1.34 -9.69 -1.54
N GLY A 213 -0.21 -9.68 -0.84
CA GLY A 213 1.12 -9.82 -1.44
C GLY A 213 1.87 -8.50 -1.57
N GLY A 214 2.62 -8.34 -2.67
CA GLY A 214 3.45 -7.17 -2.96
C GLY A 214 4.70 -7.53 -3.75
N ALA A 215 5.87 -7.02 -3.34
CA ALA A 215 7.14 -7.23 -4.04
C ALA A 215 7.64 -8.68 -3.93
N LEU A 216 7.88 -9.31 -5.08
CA LEU A 216 8.47 -10.66 -5.16
C LEU A 216 9.83 -10.72 -4.46
N THR A 217 10.66 -9.71 -4.65
CA THR A 217 11.99 -9.61 -4.03
C THR A 217 11.92 -9.64 -2.51
N GLU A 218 10.91 -8.98 -1.92
CA GLU A 218 10.72 -9.02 -0.46
C GLU A 218 10.25 -10.38 0.03
N ALA A 219 9.45 -11.13 -0.76
CA ALA A 219 9.09 -12.50 -0.38
C ALA A 219 10.31 -13.41 -0.33
N VAL A 220 11.22 -13.28 -1.29
CA VAL A 220 12.49 -14.01 -1.33
C VAL A 220 13.37 -13.64 -0.15
N SER A 221 13.64 -12.34 0.03
CA SER A 221 14.53 -11.85 1.09
C SER A 221 13.96 -12.13 2.50
N LEU A 222 12.64 -11.99 2.68
CA LEU A 222 11.99 -12.31 3.95
C LEU A 222 12.13 -13.81 4.28
N SER A 223 11.99 -14.69 3.28
CA SER A 223 12.15 -16.14 3.47
C SER A 223 13.58 -16.48 3.92
N GLY A 224 14.58 -15.79 3.40
CA GLY A 224 15.98 -15.95 3.80
C GLY A 224 16.25 -15.65 5.28
N LEU A 225 15.40 -14.89 5.95
CA LEU A 225 15.54 -14.69 7.41
C LEU A 225 15.33 -15.98 8.23
N PHE A 226 14.67 -16.98 7.64
CA PHE A 226 14.22 -18.20 8.34
C PHE A 226 14.85 -19.49 7.78
N ILE A 227 15.46 -19.47 6.60
CA ILE A 227 16.12 -20.62 5.98
C ILE A 227 17.63 -20.33 5.82
N PRO A 228 18.51 -21.35 5.83
CA PRO A 228 19.95 -21.12 5.70
C PRO A 228 20.38 -20.73 4.29
N SER A 229 19.71 -21.25 3.27
CA SER A 229 19.92 -20.93 1.86
C SER A 229 18.97 -21.78 0.99
N GLY A 230 18.89 -21.48 -0.28
CA GLY A 230 18.18 -22.28 -1.28
C GLY A 230 17.07 -21.54 -2.00
N PRO A 231 16.44 -22.20 -2.99
CA PRO A 231 15.38 -21.59 -3.78
C PRO A 231 14.15 -21.28 -2.93
N VAL A 232 13.56 -20.13 -3.16
CA VAL A 232 12.29 -19.70 -2.51
C VAL A 232 11.13 -19.84 -3.48
N VAL A 233 11.37 -19.51 -4.74
CA VAL A 233 10.36 -19.55 -5.79
C VAL A 233 11.02 -19.79 -7.15
N GLN A 234 10.35 -20.55 -8.00
CA GLN A 234 10.74 -20.73 -9.39
C GLN A 234 9.84 -19.84 -10.28
N VAL A 235 10.43 -19.08 -11.19
CA VAL A 235 9.72 -18.18 -12.10
C VAL A 235 9.93 -18.62 -13.52
N ARG A 236 8.85 -18.88 -14.26
CA ARG A 236 8.89 -19.32 -15.66
C ARG A 236 8.37 -18.22 -16.58
N ASP A 237 9.17 -17.86 -17.56
CA ASP A 237 8.82 -16.88 -18.58
C ASP A 237 8.00 -17.48 -19.73
N ASN A 238 7.60 -16.65 -20.69
CA ASN A 238 6.82 -17.03 -21.87
C ASN A 238 7.59 -17.94 -22.84
N ASN A 239 8.94 -17.94 -22.80
CA ASN A 239 9.78 -18.82 -23.61
C ASN A 239 10.03 -20.18 -22.94
N GLY A 240 9.42 -20.40 -21.77
CA GLY A 240 9.59 -21.63 -21.00
C GLY A 240 10.85 -21.68 -20.14
N LYS A 241 11.66 -20.63 -20.13
CA LYS A 241 12.87 -20.57 -19.31
C LYS A 241 12.47 -20.41 -17.83
N VAL A 242 13.04 -21.27 -16.99
CA VAL A 242 12.85 -21.23 -15.54
C VAL A 242 14.04 -20.55 -14.90
N ARG A 243 13.79 -19.63 -13.99
CA ARG A 243 14.75 -18.99 -13.10
C ARG A 243 14.34 -19.29 -11.67
N GLU A 244 15.30 -19.63 -10.83
CA GLU A 244 15.12 -19.76 -9.40
C GLU A 244 15.51 -18.45 -8.70
N ASP A 245 14.62 -17.92 -7.90
CA ASP A 245 14.93 -16.82 -7.00
C ASP A 245 15.15 -17.43 -5.61
N ALA A 246 16.36 -17.31 -5.09
CA ALA A 246 16.87 -18.03 -3.94
C ALA A 246 17.46 -17.09 -2.90
N ASP A 247 17.47 -17.54 -1.65
CA ASP A 247 18.35 -17.00 -0.64
C ASP A 247 19.76 -17.60 -0.77
N THR A 248 20.78 -16.75 -0.72
CA THR A 248 22.17 -17.12 -0.98
C THR A 248 23.15 -16.66 0.09
N ASP A 249 22.70 -15.93 1.12
CA ASP A 249 23.60 -15.33 2.11
C ASP A 249 24.01 -16.29 3.24
N GLY A 250 23.29 -17.39 3.42
CA GLY A 250 23.56 -18.41 4.43
C GLY A 250 23.25 -17.99 5.87
N VAL A 251 22.60 -16.85 6.08
CA VAL A 251 22.37 -16.26 7.41
C VAL A 251 20.92 -16.44 7.85
N VAL A 252 20.70 -17.24 8.89
CA VAL A 252 19.38 -17.40 9.51
C VAL A 252 19.26 -16.45 10.70
N TYR A 253 18.32 -15.50 10.60
CA TYR A 253 18.07 -14.51 11.65
C TYR A 253 17.20 -15.04 12.79
N TYR A 254 16.31 -16.00 12.51
CA TYR A 254 15.47 -16.61 13.53
C TYR A 254 15.38 -18.12 13.34
N LYS A 255 15.83 -18.88 14.35
CA LYS A 255 15.88 -20.36 14.32
C LYS A 255 14.82 -21.03 15.20
N GLY A 256 14.09 -20.26 16.00
CA GLY A 256 13.09 -20.78 16.93
C GLY A 256 11.82 -21.30 16.24
N PRO A 257 10.87 -21.84 17.00
CA PRO A 257 9.58 -22.27 16.50
C PRO A 257 8.83 -21.14 15.77
N LEU A 258 8.31 -21.44 14.57
CA LEU A 258 7.68 -20.48 13.68
C LEU A 258 6.31 -20.98 13.24
N VAL A 259 5.31 -20.11 13.30
CA VAL A 259 3.97 -20.31 12.78
C VAL A 259 3.65 -19.21 11.79
N VAL A 260 2.99 -19.54 10.69
CA VAL A 260 2.49 -18.56 9.71
C VAL A 260 0.97 -18.67 9.64
N LEU A 261 0.28 -17.57 9.96
CA LEU A 261 -1.17 -17.47 9.84
C LEU A 261 -1.55 -16.98 8.45
N VAL A 262 -2.47 -17.66 7.81
CA VAL A 262 -2.97 -17.34 6.47
C VAL A 262 -4.50 -17.41 6.41
N ASP A 263 -5.07 -16.69 5.43
CA ASP A 263 -6.49 -16.75 5.10
C ASP A 263 -6.70 -16.72 3.59
N ARG A 264 -7.96 -16.77 3.15
CA ARG A 264 -8.33 -16.70 1.72
C ARG A 264 -7.90 -15.42 1.00
N PHE A 265 -7.50 -14.37 1.70
CA PHE A 265 -7.01 -13.11 1.15
C PHE A 265 -5.48 -13.05 1.12
N SER A 266 -4.79 -14.01 1.74
CA SER A 266 -3.34 -14.14 1.63
C SER A 266 -3.00 -14.56 0.18
N ALA A 267 -2.35 -13.69 -0.58
CA ALA A 267 -2.16 -13.88 -2.02
C ALA A 267 -0.73 -13.57 -2.49
N SER A 268 -0.33 -14.16 -3.64
CA SER A 268 0.89 -13.75 -4.37
C SER A 268 2.17 -13.89 -3.51
N ALA A 269 2.85 -12.80 -3.16
CA ALA A 269 4.06 -12.80 -2.31
C ALA A 269 3.84 -13.50 -0.96
N SER A 270 2.65 -13.36 -0.35
CA SER A 270 2.28 -14.09 0.87
C SER A 270 2.27 -15.59 0.64
N GLU A 271 1.77 -16.02 -0.53
CA GLU A 271 1.74 -17.45 -0.89
C GLU A 271 3.14 -17.98 -1.18
N ILE A 272 4.02 -17.18 -1.79
CA ILE A 272 5.42 -17.54 -2.01
C ILE A 272 6.11 -17.79 -0.68
N PHE A 273 5.99 -16.86 0.27
CA PHE A 273 6.58 -17.00 1.60
C PHE A 273 6.00 -18.21 2.35
N ALA A 274 4.67 -18.31 2.45
CA ALA A 274 4.02 -19.42 3.17
C ALA A 274 4.36 -20.77 2.55
N ALA A 275 4.38 -20.88 1.20
CA ALA A 275 4.76 -22.08 0.48
C ALA A 275 6.21 -22.47 0.74
N ALA A 276 7.16 -21.52 0.69
CA ALA A 276 8.55 -21.79 1.00
C ALA A 276 8.72 -22.29 2.44
N MET A 277 8.09 -21.64 3.43
CA MET A 277 8.12 -22.10 4.82
C MET A 277 7.56 -23.50 4.99
N GLN A 278 6.49 -23.84 4.26
CA GLN A 278 5.89 -25.16 4.27
C GLN A 278 6.79 -26.22 3.58
N ASP A 279 7.30 -25.92 2.39
CA ASP A 279 8.12 -26.84 1.60
C ASP A 279 9.45 -27.19 2.29
N TYR A 280 10.02 -26.24 3.02
CA TYR A 280 11.21 -26.49 3.86
C TYR A 280 10.89 -27.13 5.23
N GLY A 281 9.62 -27.32 5.57
CA GLY A 281 9.24 -27.76 6.93
C GLY A 281 9.68 -26.77 8.01
N ARG A 282 9.85 -25.49 7.64
CA ARG A 282 10.40 -24.46 8.54
C ARG A 282 9.35 -23.90 9.49
N ALA A 283 8.11 -23.81 9.03
CA ALA A 283 7.00 -23.28 9.83
C ALA A 283 5.75 -24.16 9.71
N LEU A 284 4.93 -24.13 10.74
CA LEU A 284 3.57 -24.61 10.68
C LEU A 284 2.70 -23.53 10.04
N ILE A 285 2.00 -23.87 8.95
CA ILE A 285 1.02 -23.00 8.31
C ILE A 285 -0.33 -23.27 8.92
N VAL A 286 -1.04 -22.21 9.35
CA VAL A 286 -2.31 -22.32 10.07
C VAL A 286 -3.32 -21.34 9.51
N GLY A 287 -4.55 -21.78 9.33
CA GLY A 287 -5.67 -20.94 8.89
C GLY A 287 -6.52 -21.56 7.80
N GLU A 288 -6.90 -20.77 6.80
CA GLU A 288 -7.66 -21.19 5.62
C GLU A 288 -6.74 -21.36 4.41
N PRO A 289 -7.12 -22.16 3.38
CA PRO A 289 -6.43 -22.15 2.10
C PRO A 289 -6.30 -20.72 1.54
N THR A 290 -5.12 -20.38 1.02
CA THR A 290 -4.84 -19.05 0.51
C THR A 290 -5.52 -18.78 -0.83
N PHE A 291 -5.39 -17.57 -1.37
CA PHE A 291 -6.13 -17.07 -2.53
C PHE A 291 -5.91 -17.89 -3.81
N GLY A 292 -4.68 -18.31 -4.09
CA GLY A 292 -4.35 -19.05 -5.30
C GLY A 292 -3.91 -18.23 -6.49
N LYS A 293 -3.05 -17.22 -6.29
CA LYS A 293 -2.45 -16.41 -7.35
C LYS A 293 -1.01 -16.85 -7.61
N GLY A 294 -0.77 -17.46 -8.81
CA GLY A 294 0.52 -17.99 -9.24
C GLY A 294 1.15 -17.22 -10.43
N THR A 295 0.86 -15.93 -10.58
CA THR A 295 1.34 -15.09 -11.69
C THR A 295 2.09 -13.87 -11.19
N VAL A 296 3.12 -13.46 -11.96
CA VAL A 296 3.92 -12.26 -11.71
C VAL A 296 3.49 -11.16 -12.68
N GLN A 297 3.16 -10.00 -12.15
CA GLN A 297 2.87 -8.81 -12.92
C GLN A 297 4.08 -7.89 -12.97
N GLN A 298 4.30 -7.28 -14.12
CA GLN A 298 5.20 -6.14 -14.29
C GLN A 298 4.38 -4.85 -14.33
N TYR A 299 4.94 -3.84 -13.74
CA TYR A 299 4.43 -2.50 -13.72
C TYR A 299 5.28 -1.61 -14.64
N ARG A 300 4.64 -0.95 -15.62
CA ARG A 300 5.37 -0.13 -16.60
C ARG A 300 4.70 1.23 -16.77
N SER A 301 5.44 2.29 -16.51
CA SER A 301 4.99 3.65 -16.79
C SER A 301 4.85 3.88 -18.29
N LEU A 302 3.71 4.43 -18.68
CA LEU A 302 3.42 4.83 -20.06
C LEU A 302 4.08 6.17 -20.43
N ASN A 303 4.52 6.96 -19.45
CA ASN A 303 5.24 8.21 -19.69
C ASN A 303 6.54 8.03 -20.48
N ARG A 304 7.05 6.78 -20.59
CA ARG A 304 8.22 6.46 -21.43
C ARG A 304 7.91 6.39 -22.93
N ILE A 305 6.63 6.42 -23.31
CA ILE A 305 6.19 6.30 -24.73
C ILE A 305 6.45 7.60 -25.48
N TYR A 306 6.46 8.74 -24.78
CA TYR A 306 6.78 10.03 -25.38
C TYR A 306 7.89 10.74 -24.60
N ASP A 307 8.63 11.58 -25.30
CA ASP A 307 9.69 12.39 -24.68
C ASP A 307 9.06 13.59 -23.94
N GLN A 308 9.06 13.55 -22.63
CA GLN A 308 8.54 14.62 -21.79
C GLN A 308 9.35 15.94 -21.93
N MET A 309 10.60 15.86 -22.39
CA MET A 309 11.39 17.06 -22.65
C MET A 309 10.90 17.81 -23.90
N LEU A 310 10.39 17.07 -24.89
CA LEU A 310 9.82 17.63 -26.12
C LEU A 310 8.35 18.01 -25.96
N ARG A 311 7.66 17.43 -25.01
CA ARG A 311 6.21 17.61 -24.76
C ARG A 311 5.91 17.80 -23.28
N PRO A 312 6.48 18.81 -22.62
CA PRO A 312 6.30 19.04 -21.18
C PRO A 312 4.84 19.39 -20.81
N GLU A 313 4.07 19.89 -21.79
CA GLU A 313 2.66 20.24 -21.60
C GLU A 313 1.71 19.03 -21.59
N TRP A 314 2.17 17.86 -22.01
CA TRP A 314 1.35 16.66 -22.00
C TRP A 314 1.20 16.13 -20.57
N PRO A 315 -0.02 15.73 -20.19
CA PRO A 315 -0.25 15.16 -18.86
C PRO A 315 0.42 13.79 -18.74
N ALA A 316 0.62 13.36 -17.50
CA ALA A 316 1.08 12.00 -17.23
C ALA A 316 0.08 10.97 -17.79
N LEU A 317 0.59 9.91 -18.42
CA LEU A 317 -0.23 8.88 -19.09
C LEU A 317 -0.61 7.72 -18.14
N GLY A 318 -0.08 7.71 -16.91
CA GLY A 318 -0.28 6.60 -15.99
C GLY A 318 0.62 5.39 -16.28
N SER A 319 0.12 4.19 -15.98
CA SER A 319 0.91 2.96 -16.08
C SER A 319 0.05 1.77 -16.47
N VAL A 320 0.68 0.73 -16.99
CA VAL A 320 0.06 -0.58 -17.22
C VAL A 320 0.73 -1.60 -16.32
N GLN A 321 -0.10 -2.34 -15.59
CA GLN A 321 0.28 -3.54 -14.88
C GLN A 321 -0.15 -4.73 -15.73
N TYR A 322 0.75 -5.66 -16.06
CA TYR A 322 0.45 -6.80 -16.93
C TYR A 322 1.23 -8.05 -16.51
N THR A 323 0.64 -9.21 -16.74
CA THR A 323 1.24 -10.49 -16.43
C THR A 323 2.39 -10.79 -17.38
N ILE A 324 3.55 -11.14 -16.83
CA ILE A 324 4.76 -11.47 -17.58
C ILE A 324 5.23 -12.91 -17.39
N GLN A 325 4.95 -13.51 -16.23
CA GLN A 325 5.52 -14.78 -15.83
C GLN A 325 4.55 -15.56 -14.93
N LYS A 326 4.79 -16.87 -14.83
CA LYS A 326 4.18 -17.73 -13.80
C LYS A 326 5.22 -18.09 -12.77
N PHE A 327 4.80 -18.23 -11.51
CA PHE A 327 5.69 -18.74 -10.48
C PHE A 327 5.22 -20.09 -9.93
N TYR A 328 6.17 -20.82 -9.40
CA TYR A 328 6.00 -22.16 -8.87
C TYR A 328 6.70 -22.28 -7.52
N ARG A 329 6.23 -23.17 -6.70
CA ARG A 329 6.83 -23.54 -5.41
C ARG A 329 8.19 -24.18 -5.61
N VAL A 330 8.96 -24.30 -4.54
CA VAL A 330 10.26 -25.02 -4.52
C VAL A 330 10.14 -26.46 -5.05
N ASN A 331 9.06 -27.14 -4.70
CA ASN A 331 8.76 -28.50 -5.16
C ASN A 331 8.20 -28.61 -6.59
N GLY A 332 8.10 -27.48 -7.33
CA GLY A 332 7.55 -27.41 -8.68
C GLY A 332 6.01 -27.30 -8.74
N GLY A 333 5.32 -27.36 -7.60
CA GLY A 333 3.88 -27.15 -7.54
C GLY A 333 3.46 -25.71 -7.84
N SER A 334 2.22 -25.50 -8.29
CA SER A 334 1.69 -24.16 -8.54
C SER A 334 0.70 -23.75 -7.45
N THR A 335 0.77 -22.50 -7.01
CA THR A 335 -0.26 -21.89 -6.16
C THR A 335 -1.48 -21.45 -6.96
N GLN A 336 -1.36 -21.32 -8.30
CA GLN A 336 -2.46 -20.83 -9.15
C GLN A 336 -3.72 -21.66 -8.97
N ARG A 337 -4.82 -21.05 -8.54
CA ARG A 337 -6.13 -21.63 -8.24
C ARG A 337 -6.17 -22.66 -7.09
N LYS A 338 -5.02 -23.01 -6.52
CA LYS A 338 -4.91 -23.98 -5.42
C LYS A 338 -4.59 -23.32 -4.09
N GLY A 339 -3.84 -22.24 -4.12
CA GLY A 339 -3.30 -21.63 -2.92
C GLY A 339 -2.26 -22.48 -2.21
N VAL A 340 -1.97 -22.10 -0.99
CA VAL A 340 -1.25 -22.89 0.02
C VAL A 340 -2.31 -23.43 0.98
N THR A 341 -2.37 -24.74 1.12
CA THR A 341 -3.25 -25.41 2.07
C THR A 341 -2.49 -25.57 3.39
N PRO A 342 -3.03 -25.06 4.50
CA PRO A 342 -2.44 -25.19 5.84
C PRO A 342 -2.25 -26.63 6.30
#